data_eb3a87d47ffee78b3dff1029f89faa8d
#
_entry.id   eb3a87d47ffee78b3dff1029f89faa8d
#
_cell.length_a   1.000
_cell.length_b   1.000
_cell.length_c   1.000
_cell.angle_alpha   90.00
_cell.angle_beta   90.00
_cell.angle_gamma   90.00
#
_symmetry.space_group_name_H-M   'P 1'
#
loop_
_entity.id
_entity.type
_entity.pdbx_description
1 polymer ?
#
loop_
_entity_poly.entity_id
_entity_poly.type
_entity_poly.pdbx_seq_one_letter_code
_entity_poly.pdbx_strand_id
1 'polypeptide(L)'
;GAVRKDGFVCGIAIATKDQNLYFPIAHNMTDNLNTKETWDYLNEKVFKNKGLRKVFHNAMYDVCWIRSATGEMPQGPLLDTMIAASVIDETRMKYSLDSISKDYLKESKYKYDLTAKVLDWSNGTIKDPMTNMHKLPYHLVKDYAEQDVNLTLKLWELFDTKYLDKVLYTKDNEDGSKESKTCRKIFQLETKL
;
A
#
# COMPACT_ATOMS: atom_id res chain seq x y z
N GLY A 1 2.77 -14.59 12.31
CA GLY A 1 2.90 -14.14 10.92
C GLY A 1 1.78 -13.22 10.50
N ALA A 2 1.96 -12.44 9.44
CA ALA A 2 0.98 -11.49 8.94
C ALA A 2 -0.32 -12.18 8.47
N VAL A 3 -0.21 -13.41 7.95
CA VAL A 3 -1.35 -14.20 7.49
C VAL A 3 -1.80 -15.14 8.60
N ARG A 4 -3.02 -14.91 9.07
CA ARG A 4 -3.68 -15.81 10.03
C ARG A 4 -4.26 -17.02 9.30
N LYS A 5 -4.34 -18.19 9.98
CA LYS A 5 -4.92 -19.41 9.39
C LYS A 5 -6.40 -19.25 9.02
N ASP A 6 -7.10 -18.38 9.73
CA ASP A 6 -8.54 -18.06 9.56
C ASP A 6 -8.79 -16.77 8.79
N GLY A 7 -7.72 -16.09 8.36
CA GLY A 7 -7.82 -14.87 7.58
C GLY A 7 -7.98 -15.13 6.08
N PHE A 8 -8.59 -14.18 5.39
CA PHE A 8 -8.74 -14.20 3.94
C PHE A 8 -8.78 -12.77 3.38
N VAL A 9 -8.57 -12.64 2.07
CA VAL A 9 -8.66 -11.37 1.36
C VAL A 9 -10.08 -11.20 0.84
N CYS A 10 -10.78 -10.15 1.28
CA CYS A 10 -12.14 -9.87 0.81
C CYS A 10 -12.17 -9.04 -0.47
N GLY A 11 -11.11 -8.28 -0.74
CA GLY A 11 -10.98 -7.47 -1.95
C GLY A 11 -9.56 -6.98 -2.15
N ILE A 12 -9.26 -6.55 -3.37
CA ILE A 12 -7.94 -6.03 -3.78
C ILE A 12 -8.15 -4.69 -4.44
N ALA A 13 -7.41 -3.67 -3.98
CA ALA A 13 -7.40 -2.36 -4.63
C ALA A 13 -6.07 -2.14 -5.35
N ILE A 14 -6.12 -1.51 -6.53
CA ILE A 14 -4.95 -1.16 -7.33
C ILE A 14 -5.14 0.22 -7.93
N ALA A 15 -4.14 1.09 -7.79
CA ALA A 15 -4.06 2.37 -8.47
C ALA A 15 -3.07 2.31 -9.64
N THR A 16 -3.45 2.92 -10.73
CA THR A 16 -2.57 3.29 -11.83
C THR A 16 -2.59 4.82 -11.99
N LYS A 17 -1.82 5.36 -12.92
CA LYS A 17 -1.86 6.80 -13.21
C LYS A 17 -3.25 7.27 -13.69
N ASP A 18 -3.99 6.37 -14.36
CA ASP A 18 -5.21 6.72 -15.06
C ASP A 18 -6.47 6.36 -14.27
N GLN A 19 -6.38 5.38 -13.38
CA GLN A 19 -7.56 4.87 -12.68
C GLN A 19 -7.23 4.14 -11.38
N ASN A 20 -8.21 4.11 -10.48
CA ASN A 20 -8.22 3.26 -9.31
C ASN A 20 -9.25 2.15 -9.53
N LEU A 21 -8.92 0.93 -9.15
CA LEU A 21 -9.75 -0.25 -9.32
C LEU A 21 -9.88 -1.00 -8.01
N TYR A 22 -11.08 -1.49 -7.73
CA TYR A 22 -11.34 -2.41 -6.64
C TYR A 22 -11.90 -3.73 -7.17
N PHE A 23 -11.31 -4.84 -6.76
CA PHE A 23 -11.68 -6.20 -7.12
C PHE A 23 -12.33 -6.88 -5.90
N PRO A 24 -13.66 -6.90 -5.78
CA PRO A 24 -14.34 -7.64 -4.72
C PRO A 24 -14.27 -9.15 -5.00
N ILE A 25 -13.76 -9.93 -4.05
CA ILE A 25 -13.57 -11.39 -4.25
C ILE A 25 -14.16 -12.27 -3.15
N ALA A 26 -14.45 -11.71 -1.98
CA ALA A 26 -15.02 -12.47 -0.87
C ALA A 26 -15.82 -11.58 0.11
N HIS A 27 -16.72 -10.75 -0.41
CA HIS A 27 -17.70 -10.03 0.39
C HIS A 27 -18.98 -10.86 0.55
N ASN A 28 -19.59 -10.84 1.74
CA ASN A 28 -20.75 -11.68 2.04
C ASN A 28 -22.05 -11.20 1.39
N MET A 29 -22.18 -9.90 1.09
CA MET A 29 -23.46 -9.28 0.75
C MET A 29 -23.49 -8.68 -0.65
N THR A 30 -22.70 -9.22 -1.57
CA THR A 30 -22.62 -8.68 -2.92
C THR A 30 -22.10 -9.72 -3.91
N ASP A 31 -22.29 -9.46 -5.20
CA ASP A 31 -21.67 -10.26 -6.24
C ASP A 31 -20.17 -10.02 -6.23
N ASN A 32 -19.43 -11.10 -6.05
CA ASN A 32 -17.96 -11.11 -6.08
C ASN A 32 -17.48 -11.53 -7.47
N LEU A 33 -16.30 -11.07 -7.83
CA LEU A 33 -15.55 -11.65 -8.93
C LEU A 33 -15.12 -13.08 -8.57
N ASN A 34 -14.90 -13.92 -9.58
CA ASN A 34 -14.33 -15.23 -9.33
C ASN A 34 -12.94 -15.09 -8.70
N THR A 35 -12.81 -15.57 -7.47
CA THR A 35 -11.58 -15.41 -6.67
C THR A 35 -10.36 -15.97 -7.37
N LYS A 36 -10.48 -17.21 -7.92
CA LYS A 36 -9.35 -17.85 -8.59
C LYS A 36 -8.94 -17.11 -9.85
N GLU A 37 -9.90 -16.80 -10.72
CA GLU A 37 -9.61 -16.07 -11.97
C GLU A 37 -9.02 -14.68 -11.71
N THR A 38 -9.50 -13.99 -10.67
CA THR A 38 -8.97 -12.68 -10.28
C THR A 38 -7.52 -12.78 -9.83
N TRP A 39 -7.19 -13.76 -8.96
CA TRP A 39 -5.82 -13.97 -8.52
C TRP A 39 -4.91 -14.42 -9.66
N ASP A 40 -5.35 -15.33 -10.53
CA ASP A 40 -4.60 -15.77 -11.70
C ASP A 40 -4.29 -14.59 -12.64
N TYR A 41 -5.30 -13.76 -12.92
CA TYR A 41 -5.15 -12.57 -13.75
C TYR A 41 -4.16 -11.57 -13.15
N LEU A 42 -4.33 -11.22 -11.87
CA LEU A 42 -3.45 -10.26 -11.21
C LEU A 42 -2.02 -10.81 -11.05
N ASN A 43 -1.88 -12.11 -10.80
CA ASN A 43 -0.57 -12.74 -10.73
C ASN A 43 0.16 -12.66 -12.06
N GLU A 44 -0.50 -13.01 -13.15
CA GLU A 44 0.05 -12.99 -14.50
C GLU A 44 0.38 -11.58 -14.97
N LYS A 45 -0.58 -10.63 -14.82
CA LYS A 45 -0.46 -9.28 -15.40
C LYS A 45 0.31 -8.30 -14.52
N VAL A 46 0.25 -8.47 -13.19
CA VAL A 46 0.80 -7.50 -12.24
C VAL A 46 1.95 -8.11 -11.44
N PHE A 47 1.71 -9.18 -10.68
CA PHE A 47 2.68 -9.59 -9.66
C PHE A 47 3.91 -10.26 -10.26
N LYS A 48 3.79 -11.08 -11.30
CA LYS A 48 4.93 -11.68 -12.03
C LYS A 48 5.65 -10.74 -12.99
N ASN A 49 5.06 -9.61 -13.31
CA ASN A 49 5.65 -8.68 -14.26
C ASN A 49 6.85 -7.96 -13.64
N LYS A 50 8.06 -8.35 -14.01
CA LYS A 50 9.33 -7.79 -13.53
C LYS A 50 9.54 -6.33 -13.95
N GLY A 51 8.93 -5.90 -15.05
CA GLY A 51 9.03 -4.53 -15.56
C GLY A 51 8.15 -3.53 -14.81
N LEU A 52 7.15 -3.99 -14.05
CA LEU A 52 6.28 -3.13 -13.27
C LEU A 52 6.87 -2.87 -11.88
N ARG A 53 7.00 -1.59 -11.54
CA ARG A 53 7.22 -1.16 -10.15
C ARG A 53 5.92 -1.29 -9.37
N LYS A 54 5.95 -1.96 -8.24
CA LYS A 54 4.79 -2.17 -7.37
C LYS A 54 4.99 -1.36 -6.10
N VAL A 55 4.08 -0.45 -5.86
CA VAL A 55 4.12 0.47 -4.71
C VAL A 55 3.13 0.02 -3.67
N PHE A 56 3.59 -0.07 -2.43
CA PHE A 56 2.82 -0.47 -1.27
C PHE A 56 2.95 0.57 -0.15
N HIS A 57 2.11 0.44 0.84
CA HIS A 57 2.31 1.06 2.14
C HIS A 57 2.30 -0.03 3.22
N ASN A 58 3.45 -0.35 3.81
CA ASN A 58 3.68 -1.53 4.63
C ASN A 58 3.62 -2.83 3.79
N ALA A 59 4.48 -2.89 2.78
CA ALA A 59 4.55 -3.96 1.77
C ALA A 59 4.53 -5.37 2.34
N MET A 60 5.14 -5.58 3.51
CA MET A 60 5.22 -6.90 4.14
C MET A 60 3.83 -7.50 4.38
N TYR A 61 2.84 -6.66 4.73
CA TYR A 61 1.47 -7.12 4.93
C TYR A 61 0.85 -7.65 3.63
N ASP A 62 0.88 -6.84 2.57
CA ASP A 62 0.25 -7.18 1.29
C ASP A 62 0.97 -8.32 0.57
N VAL A 63 2.31 -8.30 0.58
CA VAL A 63 3.14 -9.35 -0.03
C VAL A 63 2.91 -10.72 0.60
N CYS A 64 2.72 -10.78 1.92
CA CYS A 64 2.36 -12.04 2.60
C CYS A 64 1.02 -12.60 2.12
N TRP A 65 0.00 -11.74 1.91
CA TRP A 65 -1.29 -12.15 1.39
C TRP A 65 -1.22 -12.56 -0.08
N ILE A 66 -0.50 -11.82 -0.92
CA ILE A 66 -0.26 -12.18 -2.33
C ILE A 66 0.40 -13.55 -2.40
N ARG A 67 1.48 -13.77 -1.63
CA ARG A 67 2.15 -15.08 -1.58
C ARG A 67 1.23 -16.20 -1.09
N SER A 68 0.40 -15.92 -0.09
CA SER A 68 -0.55 -16.92 0.41
C SER A 68 -1.59 -17.32 -0.65
N ALA A 69 -2.03 -16.38 -1.47
CA ALA A 69 -3.05 -16.61 -2.50
C ALA A 69 -2.49 -17.19 -3.80
N THR A 70 -1.28 -16.78 -4.20
CA THR A 70 -0.69 -17.16 -5.49
C THR A 70 0.39 -18.23 -5.38
N GLY A 71 0.90 -18.51 -4.17
CA GLY A 71 2.04 -19.39 -3.93
C GLY A 71 3.40 -18.74 -4.19
N GLU A 72 3.45 -17.54 -4.75
CA GLU A 72 4.66 -16.88 -5.21
C GLU A 72 4.81 -15.47 -4.65
N MET A 73 6.05 -15.00 -4.57
CA MET A 73 6.35 -13.60 -4.22
C MET A 73 6.19 -12.72 -5.47
N PRO A 74 5.67 -11.49 -5.31
CA PRO A 74 5.68 -10.52 -6.40
C PRO A 74 7.11 -10.30 -6.91
N GLN A 75 7.26 -10.20 -8.23
CA GLN A 75 8.54 -10.05 -8.90
C GLN A 75 8.77 -8.59 -9.35
N GLY A 76 10.03 -8.21 -9.56
CA GLY A 76 10.44 -6.86 -9.93
C GLY A 76 10.56 -5.92 -8.74
N PRO A 77 10.68 -4.60 -8.96
CA PRO A 77 10.86 -3.65 -7.87
C PRO A 77 9.62 -3.55 -6.98
N LEU A 78 9.81 -3.82 -5.69
CA LEU A 78 8.81 -3.60 -4.63
C LEU A 78 9.19 -2.34 -3.86
N LEU A 79 8.30 -1.38 -3.80
CA LEU A 79 8.52 -0.05 -3.28
C LEU A 79 7.55 0.17 -2.12
N ASP A 80 8.07 0.64 -0.97
CA ASP A 80 7.28 0.82 0.24
C ASP A 80 7.32 2.26 0.71
N THR A 81 6.18 2.94 0.69
CA THR A 81 6.08 4.34 1.12
C THR A 81 6.26 4.52 2.62
N MET A 82 6.00 3.49 3.43
CA MET A 82 6.25 3.54 4.87
C MET A 82 7.76 3.52 5.16
N ILE A 83 8.51 2.63 4.49
CA ILE A 83 9.98 2.58 4.58
C ILE A 83 10.58 3.87 4.00
N ALA A 84 10.09 4.34 2.84
CA ALA A 84 10.58 5.59 2.26
C ALA A 84 10.39 6.78 3.22
N ALA A 85 9.24 6.89 3.86
CA ALA A 85 8.96 7.95 4.82
C ALA A 85 9.88 7.87 6.05
N SER A 86 10.20 6.67 6.54
CA SER A 86 11.11 6.50 7.69
C SER A 86 12.56 6.87 7.36
N VAL A 87 12.99 6.62 6.12
CA VAL A 87 14.33 7.05 5.64
C VAL A 87 14.38 8.56 5.40
N ILE A 88 13.28 9.17 4.96
CA ILE A 88 13.20 10.62 4.70
C ILE A 88 13.18 11.42 6.02
N ASP A 89 12.47 10.92 7.02
CA ASP A 89 12.35 11.57 8.34
C ASP A 89 12.20 10.50 9.43
N GLU A 90 13.33 10.14 10.04
CA GLU A 90 13.41 9.14 11.12
C GLU A 90 12.87 9.63 12.46
N THR A 91 12.63 10.93 12.59
CA THR A 91 12.16 11.52 13.85
C THR A 91 10.66 11.42 14.05
N ARG A 92 9.94 10.95 13.06
CA ARG A 92 8.48 10.81 13.10
C ARG A 92 8.04 9.73 14.10
N MET A 93 6.98 10.03 14.83
CA MET A 93 6.37 9.09 15.76
C MET A 93 5.37 8.13 15.08
N LYS A 94 4.88 8.46 13.87
CA LYS A 94 3.85 7.70 13.17
C LYS A 94 4.10 7.68 11.67
N TYR A 95 4.08 6.47 11.11
CA TYR A 95 4.25 6.22 9.69
C TYR A 95 3.00 5.62 9.03
N SER A 96 1.81 5.75 9.65
CA SER A 96 0.56 5.31 9.03
C SER A 96 0.26 6.12 7.77
N LEU A 97 -0.39 5.51 6.79
CA LEU A 97 -0.76 6.16 5.53
C LEU A 97 -1.49 7.50 5.75
N ASP A 98 -2.44 7.53 6.69
CA ASP A 98 -3.16 8.76 7.04
C ASP A 98 -2.24 9.86 7.57
N SER A 99 -1.32 9.53 8.51
CA SER A 99 -0.39 10.52 9.07
C SER A 99 0.55 11.09 8.00
N ILE A 100 1.11 10.22 7.16
CA ILE A 100 2.04 10.62 6.12
C ILE A 100 1.33 11.44 5.04
N SER A 101 0.14 11.02 4.61
CA SER A 101 -0.65 11.73 3.59
C SER A 101 -1.04 13.13 4.05
N LYS A 102 -1.44 13.31 5.32
CA LYS A 102 -1.72 14.62 5.89
C LYS A 102 -0.52 15.56 5.82
N ASP A 103 0.65 15.05 6.19
CA ASP A 103 1.84 15.89 6.31
C ASP A 103 2.44 16.23 4.94
N TYR A 104 2.55 15.27 4.04
CA TYR A 104 3.23 15.43 2.76
C TYR A 104 2.31 15.84 1.60
N LEU A 105 1.09 15.30 1.53
CA LEU A 105 0.14 15.59 0.46
C LEU A 105 -0.90 16.64 0.85
N LYS A 106 -1.04 16.95 2.16
CA LYS A 106 -2.16 17.74 2.70
C LYS A 106 -3.53 17.10 2.42
N GLU A 107 -3.54 15.80 2.21
CA GLU A 107 -4.73 14.97 1.98
C GLU A 107 -4.91 14.01 3.16
N SER A 108 -6.16 13.60 3.43
CA SER A 108 -6.51 12.71 4.53
C SER A 108 -7.40 11.58 4.04
N LYS A 109 -7.24 10.39 4.64
CA LYS A 109 -8.17 9.26 4.48
C LYS A 109 -9.62 9.62 4.86
N TYR A 110 -9.81 10.59 5.77
CA TYR A 110 -11.11 10.96 6.30
C TYR A 110 -12.04 11.66 5.30
N LYS A 111 -11.63 11.88 4.06
CA LYS A 111 -12.53 12.36 3.01
C LYS A 111 -13.71 11.40 2.79
N TYR A 112 -13.52 10.11 3.15
CA TYR A 112 -14.56 9.09 3.18
C TYR A 112 -14.52 8.39 4.55
N ASP A 113 -15.31 8.86 5.50
CA ASP A 113 -15.43 8.18 6.78
C ASP A 113 -16.20 6.87 6.61
N LEU A 114 -15.45 5.80 6.35
CA LEU A 114 -16.01 4.45 6.24
C LEU A 114 -16.80 4.08 7.49
N THR A 115 -16.33 4.49 8.66
CA THR A 115 -17.01 4.18 9.93
C THR A 115 -18.39 4.82 10.00
N ALA A 116 -18.52 6.10 9.64
CA ALA A 116 -19.80 6.81 9.66
C ALA A 116 -20.77 6.20 8.63
N LYS A 117 -20.29 5.94 7.41
CA LYS A 117 -21.11 5.29 6.36
C LYS A 117 -21.62 3.91 6.78
N VAL A 118 -20.75 3.11 7.42
CA VAL A 118 -21.09 1.75 7.85
C VAL A 118 -22.02 1.77 9.05
N LEU A 119 -21.84 2.69 9.99
CA LEU A 119 -22.78 2.86 11.11
C LEU A 119 -24.17 3.22 10.62
N ASP A 120 -24.29 4.16 9.68
CA ASP A 120 -25.56 4.56 9.07
C ASP A 120 -26.18 3.37 8.31
N TRP A 121 -25.43 2.76 7.41
CA TRP A 121 -25.92 1.62 6.62
C TRP A 121 -26.36 0.43 7.47
N SER A 122 -25.63 0.11 8.54
CA SER A 122 -25.91 -1.04 9.43
C SER A 122 -26.86 -0.74 10.57
N ASN A 123 -27.45 0.48 10.62
CA ASN A 123 -28.24 0.97 11.76
C ASN A 123 -27.52 0.77 13.11
N GLY A 124 -26.21 1.04 13.13
CA GLY A 124 -25.36 0.95 14.32
C GLY A 124 -24.96 -0.46 14.75
N THR A 125 -25.28 -1.49 13.98
CA THR A 125 -24.93 -2.89 14.34
C THR A 125 -23.45 -3.20 14.11
N ILE A 126 -22.81 -2.61 13.10
CA ILE A 126 -21.38 -2.77 12.81
C ILE A 126 -20.61 -1.54 13.27
N LYS A 127 -20.00 -1.63 14.45
CA LYS A 127 -19.23 -0.52 15.06
C LYS A 127 -17.80 -0.43 14.57
N ASP A 128 -17.20 -1.56 14.17
CA ASP A 128 -15.84 -1.63 13.65
C ASP A 128 -15.84 -2.21 12.23
N PRO A 129 -15.83 -1.34 11.19
CA PRO A 129 -15.81 -1.79 9.81
C PRO A 129 -14.51 -2.46 9.42
N MET A 130 -13.37 -2.14 10.08
CA MET A 130 -12.06 -2.65 9.69
C MET A 130 -11.95 -4.15 9.95
N THR A 131 -12.47 -4.64 11.07
CA THR A 131 -12.50 -6.08 11.39
C THR A 131 -13.64 -6.82 10.71
N ASN A 132 -14.65 -6.10 10.19
CA ASN A 132 -15.85 -6.67 9.57
C ASN A 132 -15.97 -6.34 8.07
N MET A 133 -14.88 -5.95 7.42
CA MET A 133 -14.89 -5.47 6.03
C MET A 133 -15.53 -6.47 5.06
N HIS A 134 -15.32 -7.76 5.27
CA HIS A 134 -15.93 -8.83 4.47
C HIS A 134 -17.47 -8.92 4.60
N LYS A 135 -18.05 -8.40 5.69
CA LYS A 135 -19.51 -8.38 5.90
C LYS A 135 -20.18 -7.19 5.21
N LEU A 136 -19.39 -6.24 4.71
CA LEU A 136 -19.91 -5.05 4.07
C LEU A 136 -20.14 -5.29 2.58
N PRO A 137 -21.13 -4.64 1.97
CA PRO A 137 -21.23 -4.62 0.52
C PRO A 137 -20.04 -3.89 -0.07
N TYR A 138 -19.53 -4.37 -1.20
CA TYR A 138 -18.26 -3.88 -1.77
C TYR A 138 -18.29 -2.37 -2.07
N HIS A 139 -19.43 -1.79 -2.42
CA HIS A 139 -19.53 -0.37 -2.76
C HIS A 139 -19.22 0.56 -1.58
N LEU A 140 -19.43 0.12 -0.34
CA LEU A 140 -19.03 0.88 0.84
C LEU A 140 -17.50 0.83 1.06
N VAL A 141 -16.87 -0.30 0.71
CA VAL A 141 -15.44 -0.53 0.90
C VAL A 141 -14.62 0.04 -0.25
N LYS A 142 -15.17 0.00 -1.47
CA LYS A 142 -14.50 0.41 -2.70
C LYS A 142 -13.86 1.80 -2.58
N ASP A 143 -14.65 2.82 -2.26
CA ASP A 143 -14.19 4.21 -2.22
C ASP A 143 -13.02 4.39 -1.23
N TYR A 144 -13.12 3.72 -0.07
CA TYR A 144 -12.07 3.73 0.94
C TYR A 144 -10.80 3.05 0.43
N ALA A 145 -10.91 1.85 -0.16
CA ALA A 145 -9.77 1.09 -0.65
C ALA A 145 -9.10 1.76 -1.86
N GLU A 146 -9.88 2.31 -2.77
CA GLU A 146 -9.37 3.07 -3.92
C GLU A 146 -8.66 4.36 -3.49
N GLN A 147 -9.14 5.02 -2.44
CA GLN A 147 -8.45 6.17 -1.88
C GLN A 147 -7.09 5.79 -1.26
N ASP A 148 -7.02 4.69 -0.52
CA ASP A 148 -5.78 4.23 0.10
C ASP A 148 -4.69 3.95 -0.94
N VAL A 149 -5.01 3.28 -2.03
CA VAL A 149 -4.03 3.00 -3.08
C VAL A 149 -3.67 4.26 -3.88
N ASN A 150 -4.61 5.19 -4.08
CA ASN A 150 -4.33 6.47 -4.71
C ASN A 150 -3.38 7.33 -3.87
N LEU A 151 -3.60 7.43 -2.56
CA LEU A 151 -2.70 8.13 -1.65
C LEU A 151 -1.32 7.50 -1.62
N THR A 152 -1.25 6.16 -1.64
CA THR A 152 0.02 5.42 -1.67
C THR A 152 0.80 5.74 -2.96
N LEU A 153 0.15 5.77 -4.11
CA LEU A 153 0.78 6.12 -5.38
C LEU A 153 1.27 7.57 -5.39
N LYS A 154 0.45 8.53 -4.98
CA LYS A 154 0.82 9.95 -4.88
C LYS A 154 2.00 10.18 -3.93
N LEU A 155 2.01 9.50 -2.78
CA LEU A 155 3.14 9.57 -1.84
C LEU A 155 4.43 9.09 -2.47
N TRP A 156 4.36 7.95 -3.18
CA TRP A 156 5.54 7.43 -3.86
C TRP A 156 6.05 8.42 -4.91
N GLU A 157 5.19 8.96 -5.76
CA GLU A 157 5.58 9.94 -6.78
C GLU A 157 6.23 11.18 -6.16
N LEU A 158 5.68 11.66 -5.05
CA LEU A 158 6.25 12.79 -4.31
C LEU A 158 7.63 12.44 -3.72
N PHE A 159 7.76 11.27 -3.10
CA PHE A 159 9.00 10.83 -2.48
C PHE A 159 10.10 10.58 -3.51
N ASP A 160 9.75 9.88 -4.59
CA ASP A 160 10.66 9.56 -5.69
C ASP A 160 11.22 10.82 -6.37
N THR A 161 10.39 11.87 -6.51
CA THR A 161 10.79 13.10 -7.23
C THR A 161 11.42 14.17 -6.35
N LYS A 162 11.06 14.27 -5.06
CA LYS A 162 11.46 15.42 -4.23
C LYS A 162 12.32 15.09 -3.02
N TYR A 163 12.20 13.88 -2.48
CA TYR A 163 12.79 13.60 -1.16
C TYR A 163 13.87 12.53 -1.19
N LEU A 164 13.75 11.49 -2.00
CA LEU A 164 14.69 10.37 -1.96
C LEU A 164 16.09 10.74 -2.46
N ASP A 165 16.23 11.72 -3.32
CA ASP A 165 17.55 12.18 -3.79
C ASP A 165 18.21 13.23 -2.88
N LYS A 166 17.56 13.57 -1.75
CA LYS A 166 18.16 14.46 -0.75
C LYS A 166 19.47 13.86 -0.22
N VAL A 167 20.54 14.64 -0.28
CA VAL A 167 21.84 14.27 0.31
C VAL A 167 21.75 14.38 1.82
N LEU A 168 22.04 13.29 2.52
CA LEU A 168 22.06 13.22 3.98
C LEU A 168 23.41 13.67 4.53
N TYR A 169 24.49 13.12 3.95
CA TYR A 169 25.85 13.52 4.28
C TYR A 169 26.81 13.20 3.14
N THR A 170 27.93 13.89 3.13
CA THR A 170 29.05 13.65 2.23
C THR A 170 30.26 13.24 3.07
N LYS A 171 30.91 12.14 2.72
CA LYS A 171 32.16 11.67 3.34
C LYS A 171 33.30 11.90 2.37
N ASP A 172 34.39 12.48 2.87
CA ASP A 172 35.65 12.54 2.13
C ASP A 172 36.36 11.19 2.30
N ASN A 173 36.73 10.57 1.19
CA ASN A 173 37.52 9.34 1.19
C ASN A 173 39.01 9.65 1.25
N GLU A 174 39.83 8.65 1.62
CA GLU A 174 41.29 8.77 1.72
C GLU A 174 41.97 9.11 0.38
N ASP A 175 41.31 8.76 -0.75
CA ASP A 175 41.77 9.07 -2.11
C ASP A 175 41.38 10.49 -2.60
N GLY A 176 40.76 11.30 -1.73
CA GLY A 176 40.31 12.65 -2.04
C GLY A 176 38.97 12.71 -2.77
N SER A 177 38.35 11.56 -3.08
CA SER A 177 37.03 11.53 -3.64
C SER A 177 35.95 11.80 -2.58
N LYS A 178 34.78 12.28 -3.02
CA LYS A 178 33.63 12.51 -2.13
C LYS A 178 32.52 11.49 -2.38
N GLU A 179 32.14 10.77 -1.34
CA GLU A 179 30.96 9.90 -1.38
C GLU A 179 29.78 10.57 -0.73
N SER A 180 28.70 10.80 -1.49
CA SER A 180 27.44 11.30 -0.96
C SER A 180 26.45 10.16 -0.73
N LYS A 181 25.86 10.09 0.46
CA LYS A 181 24.75 9.19 0.74
C LYS A 181 23.43 9.95 0.69
N THR A 182 22.52 9.42 -0.09
CA THR A 182 21.16 9.95 -0.25
C THR A 182 20.15 9.04 0.43
N CYS A 183 18.97 9.56 0.73
CA CYS A 183 17.84 8.76 1.20
C CYS A 183 17.55 7.58 0.24
N ARG A 184 17.69 7.77 -1.07
CA ARG A 184 17.50 6.71 -2.08
C ARG A 184 18.47 5.54 -1.90
N LYS A 185 19.75 5.81 -1.63
CA LYS A 185 20.73 4.74 -1.39
C LYS A 185 20.38 3.92 -0.14
N ILE A 186 19.94 4.58 0.93
CA ILE A 186 19.52 3.91 2.15
C ILE A 186 18.23 3.12 1.90
N PHE A 187 17.23 3.74 1.27
CA PHE A 187 15.98 3.06 0.89
C PHE A 187 16.23 1.79 0.08
N GLN A 188 17.17 1.83 -0.88
CA GLN A 188 17.55 0.66 -1.67
C GLN A 188 18.22 -0.45 -0.85
N LEU A 189 18.91 -0.12 0.24
CA LEU A 189 19.47 -1.12 1.17
C LEU A 189 18.39 -1.76 2.03
N GLU A 190 17.46 -0.96 2.54
CA GLU A 190 16.36 -1.41 3.39
C GLU A 190 15.32 -2.25 2.64
N THR A 191 15.20 -2.06 1.33
CA THR A 191 14.22 -2.77 0.47
C THR A 191 14.81 -3.92 -0.35
N LYS A 192 16.08 -4.27 -0.13
CA LYS A 192 16.66 -5.51 -0.67
C LYS A 192 16.12 -6.70 0.14
N LEU A 193 15.01 -7.25 -0.32
CA LEU A 193 14.43 -8.50 0.14
C LEU A 193 14.94 -9.69 -0.67
#